data_cc9a1fe9664fd3cac766a59cde18af33
#
_entry.id   cc9a1fe9664fd3cac766a59cde18af33
#
_cell.length_a   1.000
_cell.length_b   1.000
_cell.length_c   1.000
_cell.angle_alpha   90.00
_cell.angle_beta   90.00
_cell.angle_gamma   90.00
#
_symmetry.space_group_name_H-M   'P 1'
#
loop_
_entity.id
_entity.type
_entity.pdbx_description
1 polymer ?
#
loop_
_entity_poly.entity_id
_entity_poly.type
_entity_poly.pdbx_seq_one_letter_code
_entity_poly.pdbx_strand_id
1 'polypeptide(L)'
;HEFSKVELVRIDKPEHSKQSHQEMLDHVEGLLQKLELPYRILRLCGGDMSFTAALCFDFEVYSEAQKRWLEVSSVSNFDTYQANRLKCRYRSGEKKTELCHTLNGSALALPRIVAALLENNQTPEGIKIPKALVPYCGFDMID
;
A
#
# COMPACT_ATOMS: atom_id res chain seq x y z
N HIS A 1 1.95 13.77 -16.56
CA HIS A 1 2.97 13.50 -15.54
C HIS A 1 3.26 12.01 -15.48
N GLU A 2 4.51 11.64 -15.42
CA GLU A 2 4.97 10.27 -15.22
C GLU A 2 5.56 10.11 -13.82
N PHE A 3 5.25 9.01 -13.15
CA PHE A 3 5.83 8.66 -11.86
C PHE A 3 5.83 7.15 -11.66
N SER A 4 6.72 6.67 -10.79
CA SER A 4 6.84 5.25 -10.46
C SER A 4 6.02 4.89 -9.23
N LYS A 5 5.40 3.71 -9.28
CA LYS A 5 4.65 3.11 -8.17
C LYS A 5 4.89 1.60 -8.17
N VAL A 6 5.06 1.01 -7.00
CA VAL A 6 5.08 -0.44 -6.84
C VAL A 6 3.68 -0.89 -6.46
N GLU A 7 3.18 -1.91 -7.13
CA GLU A 7 1.86 -2.47 -6.87
C GLU A 7 1.95 -3.93 -6.46
N LEU A 8 1.26 -4.28 -5.39
CA LEU A 8 1.07 -5.65 -4.94
C LEU A 8 -0.26 -6.17 -5.51
N VAL A 9 -0.21 -7.33 -6.15
CA VAL A 9 -1.42 -8.03 -6.63
C VAL A 9 -1.42 -9.43 -6.03
N ARG A 10 -2.55 -9.82 -5.46
CA ARG A 10 -2.73 -11.14 -4.89
C ARG A 10 -4.04 -11.76 -5.38
N ILE A 11 -3.98 -13.03 -5.74
CA ILE A 11 -5.13 -13.85 -6.13
C ILE A 11 -5.19 -15.02 -5.16
N ASP A 12 -6.33 -15.20 -4.52
CA ASP A 12 -6.47 -16.21 -3.48
C ASP A 12 -7.84 -16.88 -3.51
N LYS A 13 -7.97 -17.98 -2.77
CA LYS A 13 -9.26 -18.57 -2.52
C LYS A 13 -10.08 -17.71 -1.57
N PRO A 14 -11.42 -17.72 -1.68
CA PRO A 14 -12.30 -16.93 -0.82
C PRO A 14 -12.03 -17.09 0.68
N GLU A 15 -11.80 -18.33 1.13
CA GLU A 15 -11.55 -18.65 2.54
C GLU A 15 -10.26 -18.05 3.09
N HIS A 16 -9.28 -17.74 2.23
CA HIS A 16 -7.97 -17.17 2.62
C HIS A 16 -7.88 -15.66 2.42
N SER A 17 -8.77 -15.05 1.65
CA SER A 17 -8.61 -13.65 1.20
C SER A 17 -8.57 -12.65 2.35
N LYS A 18 -9.27 -12.91 3.45
CA LYS A 18 -9.23 -12.04 4.64
C LYS A 18 -7.86 -12.05 5.31
N GLN A 19 -7.25 -13.23 5.44
CA GLN A 19 -5.88 -13.36 5.98
C GLN A 19 -4.88 -12.72 5.03
N SER A 20 -5.00 -12.97 3.73
CA SER A 20 -4.17 -12.37 2.70
C SER A 20 -4.23 -10.85 2.71
N HIS A 21 -5.39 -10.27 2.94
CA HIS A 21 -5.56 -8.83 3.10
C HIS A 21 -4.78 -8.31 4.31
N GLN A 22 -4.87 -8.98 5.47
CA GLN A 22 -4.11 -8.61 6.66
C GLN A 22 -2.61 -8.69 6.42
N GLU A 23 -2.13 -9.75 5.77
CA GLU A 23 -0.71 -9.91 5.43
C GLU A 23 -0.20 -8.78 4.52
N MET A 24 -1.02 -8.32 3.55
CA MET A 24 -0.68 -7.17 2.71
C MET A 24 -0.62 -5.87 3.51
N LEU A 25 -1.58 -5.66 4.43
CA LEU A 25 -1.58 -4.51 5.33
C LEU A 25 -0.32 -4.48 6.21
N ASP A 26 0.01 -5.61 6.84
CA ASP A 26 1.20 -5.74 7.70
C ASP A 26 2.49 -5.47 6.91
N HIS A 27 2.54 -5.92 5.65
CA HIS A 27 3.69 -5.68 4.77
C HIS A 27 3.86 -4.19 4.47
N VAL A 28 2.79 -3.50 4.06
CA VAL A 28 2.83 -2.05 3.75
C VAL A 28 3.14 -1.24 5.00
N GLU A 29 2.54 -1.58 6.14
CA GLU A 29 2.85 -0.94 7.42
C GLU A 29 4.33 -1.10 7.78
N GLY A 30 4.87 -2.31 7.62
CA GLY A 30 6.30 -2.59 7.87
C GLY A 30 7.24 -1.75 7.00
N LEU A 31 6.85 -1.43 5.75
CA LEU A 31 7.63 -0.52 4.90
C LEU A 31 7.65 0.91 5.47
N LEU A 32 6.50 1.43 5.89
CA LEU A 32 6.40 2.78 6.48
C LEU A 32 7.18 2.88 7.80
N GLN A 33 7.14 1.84 8.63
CA GLN A 33 7.92 1.76 9.87
C GLN A 33 9.43 1.78 9.60
N LYS A 34 9.90 1.02 8.59
CA LYS A 34 11.32 1.02 8.17
C LYS A 34 11.77 2.37 7.62
N LEU A 35 10.86 3.11 6.98
CA LEU A 35 11.11 4.47 6.50
C LEU A 35 11.03 5.53 7.60
N GLU A 36 10.66 5.13 8.83
CA GLU A 36 10.59 6.02 10.01
C GLU A 36 9.66 7.22 9.79
N LEU A 37 8.62 7.06 8.93
CA LEU A 37 7.65 8.10 8.64
C LEU A 37 6.47 8.09 9.61
N PRO A 38 5.94 9.25 10.02
CA PRO A 38 4.68 9.32 10.73
C PRO A 38 3.54 8.92 9.79
N TYR A 39 2.78 7.89 10.14
CA TYR A 39 1.69 7.37 9.33
C TYR A 39 0.42 7.12 10.16
N ARG A 40 -0.69 6.99 9.46
CA ARG A 40 -1.95 6.48 10.01
C ARG A 40 -2.62 5.56 9.01
N ILE A 41 -3.49 4.69 9.52
CA ILE A 41 -4.26 3.74 8.71
C ILE A 41 -5.73 4.10 8.85
N LEU A 42 -6.42 4.24 7.72
CA LEU A 42 -7.84 4.54 7.64
C LEU A 42 -8.58 3.35 7.03
N ARG A 43 -9.58 2.84 7.75
CA ARG A 43 -10.57 1.96 7.12
C ARG A 43 -11.60 2.83 6.41
N LEU A 44 -11.69 2.68 5.10
CA LEU A 44 -12.62 3.47 4.32
C LEU A 44 -14.07 3.06 4.56
N CYS A 45 -14.95 4.04 4.61
CA CYS A 45 -16.39 3.84 4.60
C CYS A 45 -16.93 3.73 3.16
N GLY A 46 -18.17 3.28 3.00
CA GLY A 46 -18.74 3.03 1.67
C GLY A 46 -18.81 4.26 0.75
N GLY A 47 -18.78 5.48 1.31
CA GLY A 47 -18.79 6.73 0.53
C GLY A 47 -17.44 7.08 -0.11
N ASP A 48 -16.34 6.63 0.51
CA ASP A 48 -14.97 6.92 0.04
C ASP A 48 -14.33 5.72 -0.67
N MET A 49 -14.90 4.54 -0.48
CA MET A 49 -14.42 3.31 -1.06
C MET A 49 -14.82 3.19 -2.53
N SER A 50 -13.91 2.72 -3.40
CA SER A 50 -14.26 2.34 -4.78
C SER A 50 -15.43 1.35 -4.77
N PHE A 51 -16.40 1.54 -5.67
CA PHE A 51 -17.56 0.64 -5.82
C PHE A 51 -17.17 -0.81 -6.13
N THR A 52 -15.93 -1.05 -6.53
CA THR A 52 -15.39 -2.38 -6.85
C THR A 52 -14.81 -3.11 -5.65
N ALA A 53 -14.47 -2.38 -4.58
CA ALA A 53 -13.84 -2.94 -3.38
C ALA A 53 -14.87 -3.36 -2.36
N ALA A 54 -14.66 -4.52 -1.72
CA ALA A 54 -15.45 -4.99 -0.59
C ALA A 54 -14.91 -4.47 0.76
N LEU A 55 -13.60 -4.29 0.84
CA LEU A 55 -12.91 -3.76 2.02
C LEU A 55 -11.63 -3.03 1.56
N CYS A 56 -11.42 -1.82 2.08
CA CYS A 56 -10.29 -1.00 1.72
C CYS A 56 -9.69 -0.31 2.95
N PHE A 57 -8.36 -0.28 3.01
CA PHE A 57 -7.60 0.50 3.99
C PHE A 57 -6.59 1.37 3.27
N ASP A 58 -6.56 2.64 3.64
CA ASP A 58 -5.58 3.60 3.15
C ASP A 58 -4.51 3.85 4.21
N PHE A 59 -3.27 3.95 3.74
CA PHE A 59 -2.14 4.42 4.53
C PHE A 59 -1.84 5.85 4.14
N GLU A 60 -1.78 6.71 5.12
CA GLU A 60 -1.45 8.11 4.93
C GLU A 60 -0.20 8.49 5.72
N VAL A 61 0.63 9.34 5.14
CA VAL A 61 1.78 9.96 5.80
C VAL A 61 1.54 11.47 5.96
N TYR A 62 2.10 12.05 7.00
CA TYR A 62 1.96 13.48 7.25
C TYR A 62 2.92 14.28 6.36
N SER A 63 2.39 15.24 5.61
CA SER A 63 3.17 16.23 4.86
C SER A 63 3.37 17.46 5.73
N GLU A 64 4.59 17.71 6.13
CA GLU A 64 4.94 18.88 6.94
C GLU A 64 4.78 20.19 6.16
N ALA A 65 5.10 20.18 4.86
CA ALA A 65 4.95 21.34 4.00
C ALA A 65 3.49 21.71 3.75
N GLN A 66 2.61 20.71 3.57
CA GLN A 66 1.19 20.95 3.29
C GLN A 66 0.32 20.95 4.55
N LYS A 67 0.88 20.61 5.72
CA LYS A 67 0.18 20.48 7.01
C LYS A 67 -1.06 19.59 6.93
N ARG A 68 -0.95 18.49 6.20
CA ARG A 68 -2.04 17.51 6.04
C ARG A 68 -1.53 16.08 5.83
N TRP A 69 -2.43 15.14 5.99
CA TRP A 69 -2.18 13.74 5.68
C TRP A 69 -2.35 13.49 4.18
N LEU A 70 -1.44 12.72 3.60
CA LEU A 70 -1.44 12.34 2.18
C LEU A 70 -1.45 10.83 2.06
N GLU A 71 -2.39 10.30 1.29
CA GLU A 71 -2.44 8.88 0.94
C GLU A 71 -1.19 8.45 0.18
N VAL A 72 -0.55 7.38 0.63
CA VAL A 72 0.63 6.77 -0.01
C VAL A 72 0.40 5.33 -0.42
N SER A 73 -0.65 4.70 0.09
CA SER A 73 -1.06 3.35 -0.27
C SER A 73 -2.55 3.18 -0.01
N SER A 74 -3.21 2.42 -0.87
CA SER A 74 -4.56 1.92 -0.67
C SER A 74 -4.54 0.42 -0.91
N VAL A 75 -4.96 -0.37 0.09
CA VAL A 75 -4.94 -1.83 0.04
C VAL A 75 -6.36 -2.36 0.11
N SER A 76 -6.81 -2.99 -0.97
CA SER A 76 -8.20 -3.40 -1.15
C SER A 76 -8.34 -4.90 -1.36
N ASN A 77 -9.41 -5.46 -0.80
CA ASN A 77 -9.96 -6.76 -1.16
C ASN A 77 -11.21 -6.53 -2.03
N PHE A 78 -11.25 -7.14 -3.20
CA PHE A 78 -12.31 -6.97 -4.19
C PHE A 78 -13.29 -8.16 -4.23
N ASP A 79 -13.11 -9.14 -3.34
CA ASP A 79 -13.84 -10.39 -3.38
C ASP A 79 -13.83 -10.99 -4.81
N THR A 80 -14.98 -11.29 -5.38
CA THR A 80 -15.10 -11.87 -6.73
C THR A 80 -15.26 -10.84 -7.85
N TYR A 81 -15.32 -9.54 -7.52
CA TYR A 81 -15.65 -8.51 -8.52
C TYR A 81 -14.71 -8.50 -9.72
N GLN A 82 -13.39 -8.39 -9.46
CA GLN A 82 -12.39 -8.41 -10.52
C GLN A 82 -12.22 -9.81 -11.12
N ALA A 83 -12.23 -10.86 -10.28
CA ALA A 83 -12.10 -12.24 -10.72
C ALA A 83 -13.22 -12.64 -11.72
N ASN A 84 -14.44 -12.16 -11.50
CA ASN A 84 -15.55 -12.42 -12.42
C ASN A 84 -15.30 -11.81 -13.81
N ARG A 85 -14.76 -10.60 -13.88
CA ARG A 85 -14.41 -9.92 -15.15
C ARG A 85 -13.23 -10.59 -15.85
N LEU A 86 -12.21 -10.96 -15.08
CA LEU A 86 -11.03 -11.69 -15.57
C LEU A 86 -11.34 -13.16 -15.89
N LYS A 87 -12.52 -13.66 -15.49
CA LYS A 87 -12.86 -15.09 -15.51
C LYS A 87 -11.83 -15.95 -14.75
N CYS A 88 -11.23 -15.36 -13.72
CA CYS A 88 -10.23 -16.01 -12.88
C CYS A 88 -10.90 -16.96 -11.88
N ARG A 89 -10.66 -18.26 -12.06
CA ARG A 89 -11.29 -19.32 -11.29
C ARG A 89 -10.23 -20.32 -10.81
N TYR A 90 -10.52 -20.96 -9.68
CA TYR A 90 -9.74 -22.09 -9.20
C TYR A 90 -10.56 -23.36 -9.22
N ARG A 91 -9.90 -24.50 -9.24
CA ARG A 91 -10.56 -25.80 -9.19
C ARG A 91 -10.88 -26.17 -7.74
N SER A 92 -12.16 -26.19 -7.39
CA SER A 92 -12.66 -26.50 -6.04
C SER A 92 -13.06 -27.98 -5.88
N GLY A 93 -13.03 -28.77 -6.97
CA GLY A 93 -13.32 -30.19 -7.01
C GLY A 93 -13.03 -30.76 -8.40
N GLU A 94 -13.26 -32.07 -8.63
CA GLU A 94 -12.92 -32.75 -9.90
C GLU A 94 -13.56 -32.08 -11.13
N LYS A 95 -14.79 -31.60 -11.01
CA LYS A 95 -15.54 -30.95 -12.10
C LYS A 95 -16.08 -29.58 -11.73
N LYS A 96 -15.69 -29.03 -10.57
CA LYS A 96 -16.21 -27.76 -10.05
C LYS A 96 -15.11 -26.70 -10.04
N THR A 97 -15.45 -25.52 -10.55
CA THR A 97 -14.61 -24.32 -10.44
C THR A 97 -15.36 -23.20 -9.77
N GLU A 98 -14.66 -22.41 -8.97
CA GLU A 98 -15.19 -21.25 -8.26
C GLU A 98 -14.34 -20.02 -8.56
N LEU A 99 -14.95 -18.82 -8.43
CA LEU A 99 -14.23 -17.56 -8.62
C LEU A 99 -13.19 -17.37 -7.50
N CYS A 100 -12.02 -16.90 -7.88
CA CYS A 100 -11.01 -16.43 -6.92
C CYS A 100 -11.45 -15.12 -6.28
N HIS A 101 -10.83 -14.76 -5.15
CA HIS A 101 -10.79 -13.40 -4.66
C HIS A 101 -9.52 -12.71 -5.16
N THR A 102 -9.61 -11.42 -5.46
CA THR A 102 -8.47 -10.61 -5.84
C THR A 102 -8.24 -9.49 -4.83
N LEU A 103 -6.99 -9.21 -4.59
CA LEU A 103 -6.55 -8.12 -3.71
C LEU A 103 -5.44 -7.35 -4.41
N ASN A 104 -5.41 -6.05 -4.24
CA ASN A 104 -4.28 -5.25 -4.67
C ASN A 104 -4.05 -4.04 -3.77
N GLY A 105 -2.86 -3.50 -3.85
CA GLY A 105 -2.48 -2.32 -3.10
C GLY A 105 -1.11 -1.80 -3.48
N SER A 106 -0.92 -0.51 -3.27
CA SER A 106 0.36 0.15 -3.56
C SER A 106 1.38 -0.10 -2.45
N ALA A 107 2.62 -0.40 -2.83
CA ALA A 107 3.74 -0.58 -1.90
C ALA A 107 4.98 0.21 -2.32
N LEU A 108 4.93 1.51 -2.48
CA LEU A 108 4.10 2.63 -2.11
C LEU A 108 3.99 3.60 -3.30
N ALA A 109 3.26 4.73 -3.16
CA ALA A 109 3.26 5.84 -4.12
C ALA A 109 4.57 6.63 -3.96
N LEU A 110 5.59 6.31 -4.78
CA LEU A 110 6.97 6.79 -4.59
C LEU A 110 7.11 8.31 -4.57
N PRO A 111 6.43 9.11 -5.42
CA PRO A 111 6.57 10.57 -5.36
C PRO A 111 6.16 11.17 -4.02
N ARG A 112 5.06 10.66 -3.44
CA ARG A 112 4.58 11.14 -2.12
C ARG A 112 5.49 10.69 -0.99
N ILE A 113 6.05 9.47 -1.09
CA ILE A 113 7.02 8.96 -0.12
C ILE A 113 8.31 9.77 -0.15
N VAL A 114 8.85 10.08 -1.34
CA VAL A 114 10.05 10.92 -1.47
C VAL A 114 9.80 12.30 -0.87
N ALA A 115 8.68 12.94 -1.21
CA ALA A 115 8.30 14.22 -0.63
C ALA A 115 8.23 14.16 0.90
N ALA A 116 7.54 13.15 1.45
CA ALA A 116 7.40 12.98 2.89
C ALA A 116 8.74 12.74 3.59
N LEU A 117 9.65 11.96 2.99
CA LEU A 117 11.00 11.74 3.50
C LEU A 117 11.80 13.04 3.55
N LEU A 118 11.79 13.82 2.46
CA LEU A 118 12.48 15.10 2.40
C LEU A 118 11.92 16.13 3.39
N GLU A 119 10.59 16.15 3.59
CA GLU A 119 9.93 17.09 4.47
C GLU A 119 10.11 16.75 5.96
N ASN A 120 9.99 15.46 6.33
CA ASN A 120 9.99 15.04 7.73
C ASN A 120 11.38 14.82 8.33
N ASN A 121 12.42 14.72 7.49
CA ASN A 121 13.78 14.42 7.95
C ASN A 121 14.75 15.62 7.87
N GLN A 122 14.22 16.84 7.75
CA GLN A 122 15.04 18.05 7.74
C GLN A 122 15.67 18.32 9.11
N THR A 123 16.96 18.63 9.11
CA THR A 123 17.73 19.06 10.27
C THR A 123 18.50 20.33 9.94
N PRO A 124 19.09 21.04 10.92
CA PRO A 124 19.95 22.20 10.66
C PRO A 124 21.18 21.87 9.79
N GLU A 125 21.62 20.61 9.80
CA GLU A 125 22.81 20.13 9.07
C GLU A 125 22.46 19.60 7.68
N GLY A 126 21.19 19.34 7.38
CA GLY A 126 20.75 18.76 6.12
C GLY A 126 19.56 17.82 6.29
N ILE A 127 19.28 17.02 5.27
CA ILE A 127 18.15 16.07 5.28
C ILE A 127 18.68 14.68 5.60
N LYS A 128 18.27 14.15 6.74
CA LYS A 128 18.68 12.82 7.21
C LYS A 128 18.03 11.70 6.40
N ILE A 129 18.81 10.70 6.02
CA ILE A 129 18.29 9.51 5.32
C ILE A 129 17.90 8.45 6.34
N PRO A 130 16.68 7.84 6.24
CA PRO A 130 16.29 6.71 7.08
C PRO A 130 17.29 5.56 7.00
N LYS A 131 17.56 4.91 8.12
CA LYS A 131 18.56 3.83 8.20
C LYS A 131 18.37 2.74 7.14
N ALA A 132 17.12 2.39 6.86
CA ALA A 132 16.80 1.37 5.87
C ALA A 132 17.21 1.73 4.44
N LEU A 133 17.34 3.02 4.12
CA LEU A 133 17.71 3.51 2.78
C LEU A 133 19.22 3.78 2.63
N VAL A 134 19.96 3.98 3.72
CA VAL A 134 21.41 4.27 3.67
C VAL A 134 22.19 3.27 2.81
N PRO A 135 21.97 1.93 2.90
CA PRO A 135 22.69 0.98 2.06
C PRO A 135 22.42 1.13 0.54
N TYR A 136 21.27 1.70 0.19
CA TYR A 136 20.89 1.92 -1.22
C TYR A 136 21.36 3.28 -1.74
N CYS A 137 21.34 4.31 -0.89
CA CYS A 137 21.77 5.65 -1.25
C CYS A 137 23.30 5.79 -1.27
N GLY A 138 24.00 5.08 -0.37
CA GLY A 138 25.44 5.20 -0.16
C GLY A 138 25.84 6.43 0.69
N PHE A 139 24.86 7.13 1.26
CA PHE A 139 25.04 8.26 2.17
C PHE A 139 23.89 8.28 3.20
N ASP A 140 24.11 8.99 4.31
CA ASP A 140 23.15 9.09 5.42
C ASP A 140 22.53 10.49 5.57
N MET A 141 23.02 11.45 4.81
CA MET A 141 22.54 12.85 4.80
C MET A 141 22.67 13.48 3.41
N ILE A 142 21.73 14.37 3.11
CA ILE A 142 21.78 15.30 1.98
C ILE A 142 22.02 16.67 2.57
N ASP A 143 23.15 17.29 2.24
CA ASP A 143 23.60 18.63 2.64
C ASP A 143 23.24 19.72 1.60
#